data_49997e5a16a9f53f531af1e2cb1d5cd4
#
_entry.id   49997e5a16a9f53f531af1e2cb1d5cd4
#
_cell.length_a   1.000
_cell.length_b   1.000
_cell.length_c   1.000
_cell.angle_alpha   90.00
_cell.angle_beta   90.00
_cell.angle_gamma   90.00
#
_symmetry.space_group_name_H-M   'P 1'
#
loop_
_entity.id
_entity.type
_entity.pdbx_description
1 polymer ?
#
loop_
_entity_poly.entity_id
_entity_poly.type
_entity_poly.pdbx_seq_one_letter_code
_entity_poly.pdbx_strand_id
1 'polypeptide(L)'
;MASFAPPGASFGDLTTLADVKAWLQTGQSAFPATDDALLSRLITAASQFIQTWLNRQIASQDWIETRDGVGNALGPCDVRYQFAAFPVTAVGLVAVDGVTIPPIAAYPPVQPGTLVVSTFAIQAGYLFTPTQLVIRGYTVPRKAGCVTLQYTAGYSVIPADLAQACIELVALRYRERSRIGEVARAIGGGETVSYSQKDMSDAIKTLIQQYRVVAPIAGFLRLAPTQSDTATLAGAV
;
A
#
# COMPACT_ATOMS: atom_id res chain seq x y z
N MET A 1 10.03 -3.52 13.14
CA MET A 1 8.58 -3.50 13.32
C MET A 1 8.08 -2.23 12.67
N ALA A 2 7.28 -2.33 11.61
CA ALA A 2 6.62 -1.16 11.06
C ALA A 2 5.62 -0.67 12.13
N SER A 3 5.79 0.55 12.62
CA SER A 3 4.78 1.18 13.48
C SER A 3 3.59 1.45 12.59
N PHE A 4 2.56 0.65 12.71
CA PHE A 4 1.26 0.96 12.14
C PHE A 4 0.85 2.33 12.67
N ALA A 5 0.17 3.11 11.82
CA ALA A 5 -0.38 4.41 12.18
C ALA A 5 -1.05 4.36 13.55
N PRO A 6 -0.95 5.43 14.37
CA PRO A 6 -1.52 5.45 15.70
C PRO A 6 -3.02 5.13 15.63
N PRO A 7 -3.56 4.42 16.62
CA PRO A 7 -4.98 4.13 16.69
C PRO A 7 -5.76 5.47 16.72
N GLY A 8 -6.45 5.77 15.62
CA GLY A 8 -7.18 7.04 15.44
C GLY A 8 -7.05 7.65 14.04
N ALA A 9 -6.16 7.14 13.18
CA ALA A 9 -6.17 7.52 11.77
C ALA A 9 -7.49 7.04 11.16
N SER A 10 -8.40 7.95 10.87
CA SER A 10 -9.60 7.63 10.09
C SER A 10 -9.12 7.18 8.71
N PHE A 11 -9.40 5.95 8.35
CA PHE A 11 -9.26 5.53 6.96
C PHE A 11 -10.11 6.50 6.14
N GLY A 12 -9.52 7.19 5.16
CA GLY A 12 -10.28 8.05 4.27
C GLY A 12 -11.36 7.25 3.56
N ASP A 13 -12.54 7.82 3.43
CA ASP A 13 -13.62 7.22 2.65
C ASP A 13 -13.21 7.13 1.18
N LEU A 14 -13.48 6.00 0.53
CA LEU A 14 -13.10 5.75 -0.87
C LEU A 14 -14.08 6.33 -1.88
N THR A 15 -15.26 6.76 -1.42
CA THR A 15 -16.30 7.36 -2.25
C THR A 15 -17.10 8.40 -1.47
N THR A 16 -17.89 9.18 -2.17
CA THR A 16 -18.74 10.22 -1.58
C THR A 16 -20.20 9.76 -1.43
N LEU A 17 -20.91 10.39 -0.49
CA LEU A 17 -22.36 10.18 -0.33
C LEU A 17 -23.13 10.51 -1.61
N ALA A 18 -22.70 11.55 -2.34
CA ALA A 18 -23.34 11.96 -3.58
C ALA A 18 -23.26 10.88 -4.66
N ASP A 19 -22.08 10.26 -4.82
CA ASP A 19 -21.85 9.19 -5.81
C ASP A 19 -22.68 7.95 -5.49
N VAL A 20 -22.74 7.56 -4.20
CA VAL A 20 -23.56 6.43 -3.78
C VAL A 20 -25.04 6.69 -4.01
N LYS A 21 -25.53 7.90 -3.71
CA LYS A 21 -26.92 8.28 -3.99
C LYS A 21 -27.22 8.25 -5.49
N ALA A 22 -26.35 8.81 -6.30
CA ALA A 22 -26.48 8.77 -7.76
C ALA A 22 -26.57 7.34 -8.30
N TRP A 23 -25.76 6.43 -7.74
CA TRP A 23 -25.79 5.01 -8.12
C TRP A 23 -27.08 4.28 -7.68
N LEU A 24 -27.57 4.59 -6.48
CA LEU A 24 -28.78 3.98 -5.94
C LEU A 24 -30.06 4.53 -6.55
N GLN A 25 -29.98 5.69 -7.18
CA GLN A 25 -31.11 6.38 -7.79
C GLN A 25 -31.58 5.63 -9.02
N THR A 26 -32.78 5.04 -8.93
CA THR A 26 -33.44 4.39 -10.05
C THR A 26 -34.66 5.22 -10.43
N GLY A 27 -34.55 6.00 -11.49
CA GLY A 27 -35.62 6.87 -11.97
C GLY A 27 -35.45 8.35 -11.63
N GLN A 28 -36.52 9.16 -11.80
CA GLN A 28 -36.46 10.62 -11.70
C GLN A 28 -36.58 11.18 -10.28
N SER A 29 -36.84 10.35 -9.28
CA SER A 29 -37.00 10.80 -7.90
C SER A 29 -35.68 10.91 -7.20
N ALA A 30 -35.44 12.04 -6.53
CA ALA A 30 -34.24 12.22 -5.69
C ALA A 30 -34.21 11.19 -4.54
N PHE A 31 -33.03 10.67 -4.24
CA PHE A 31 -32.87 9.73 -3.14
C PHE A 31 -33.17 10.42 -1.79
N PRO A 32 -33.97 9.79 -0.90
CA PRO A 32 -34.41 10.43 0.33
C PRO A 32 -33.23 10.76 1.27
N ALA A 33 -33.27 11.95 1.87
CA ALA A 33 -32.24 12.39 2.80
C ALA A 33 -32.29 11.66 4.17
N THR A 34 -33.37 10.94 4.46
CA THR A 34 -33.55 10.19 5.70
C THR A 34 -32.51 9.10 5.91
N ASP A 35 -31.97 8.55 4.84
CA ASP A 35 -30.98 7.46 4.88
C ASP A 35 -29.51 7.93 4.83
N ASP A 36 -29.27 9.26 4.81
CA ASP A 36 -27.92 9.83 4.66
C ASP A 36 -26.96 9.39 5.75
N ALA A 37 -27.39 9.40 6.99
CA ALA A 37 -26.58 8.96 8.11
C ALA A 37 -26.24 7.45 8.03
N LEU A 38 -27.18 6.65 7.55
CA LEU A 38 -26.96 5.23 7.33
C LEU A 38 -25.96 5.00 6.18
N LEU A 39 -26.14 5.69 5.06
CA LEU A 39 -25.24 5.58 3.92
C LEU A 39 -23.83 6.06 4.25
N SER A 40 -23.67 7.17 4.96
CA SER A 40 -22.34 7.64 5.41
C SER A 40 -21.64 6.58 6.26
N ARG A 41 -22.35 5.96 7.21
CA ARG A 41 -21.78 4.87 8.01
C ARG A 41 -21.41 3.65 7.16
N LEU A 42 -22.23 3.29 6.18
CA LEU A 42 -21.94 2.19 5.26
C LEU A 42 -20.73 2.48 4.37
N ILE A 43 -20.56 3.72 3.92
CA ILE A 43 -19.39 4.16 3.13
C ILE A 43 -18.12 3.97 3.95
N THR A 44 -18.08 4.49 5.16
CA THR A 44 -16.91 4.32 6.04
C THR A 44 -16.62 2.84 6.32
N ALA A 45 -17.65 2.05 6.62
CA ALA A 45 -17.47 0.61 6.88
C ALA A 45 -17.00 -0.16 5.63
N ALA A 46 -17.53 0.16 4.45
CA ALA A 46 -17.12 -0.46 3.19
C ALA A 46 -15.69 -0.05 2.81
N SER A 47 -15.34 1.22 3.00
CA SER A 47 -13.99 1.74 2.75
C SER A 47 -12.96 1.05 3.65
N GLN A 48 -13.23 0.92 4.93
CA GLN A 48 -12.37 0.19 5.86
C GLN A 48 -12.25 -1.29 5.49
N PHE A 49 -13.36 -1.93 5.11
CA PHE A 49 -13.36 -3.33 4.70
C PHE A 49 -12.48 -3.56 3.47
N ILE A 50 -12.62 -2.71 2.43
CA ILE A 50 -11.79 -2.79 1.21
C ILE A 50 -10.31 -2.57 1.56
N GLN A 51 -9.97 -1.54 2.34
CA GLN A 51 -8.58 -1.24 2.71
C GLN A 51 -7.96 -2.36 3.55
N THR A 52 -8.72 -2.95 4.46
CA THR A 52 -8.27 -4.12 5.24
C THR A 52 -8.04 -5.34 4.34
N TRP A 53 -8.94 -5.59 3.39
CA TRP A 53 -8.78 -6.70 2.44
C TRP A 53 -7.59 -6.51 1.51
N LEU A 54 -7.29 -5.26 1.11
CA LEU A 54 -6.12 -4.90 0.32
C LEU A 54 -4.82 -4.91 1.12
N ASN A 55 -4.92 -4.96 2.45
CA ASN A 55 -3.80 -4.84 3.39
C ASN A 55 -3.00 -3.54 3.19
N ARG A 56 -3.67 -2.43 2.85
CA ARG A 56 -3.04 -1.13 2.69
C ARG A 56 -4.04 0.01 2.81
N GLN A 57 -3.53 1.18 3.17
CA GLN A 57 -4.26 2.43 3.07
C GLN A 57 -4.13 3.01 1.67
N ILE A 58 -5.22 3.54 1.13
CA ILE A 58 -5.29 4.02 -0.24
C ILE A 58 -5.13 5.54 -0.29
N ALA A 59 -5.83 6.27 0.58
CA ALA A 59 -5.78 7.73 0.62
C ALA A 59 -4.38 8.22 1.00
N SER A 60 -3.98 9.34 0.42
CA SER A 60 -2.69 10.00 0.72
C SER A 60 -2.64 10.44 2.17
N GLN A 61 -1.56 10.07 2.86
CA GLN A 61 -1.28 10.47 4.24
C GLN A 61 0.22 10.45 4.54
N ASP A 62 0.59 11.09 5.64
CA ASP A 62 1.97 11.13 6.09
C ASP A 62 2.31 9.92 6.95
N TRP A 63 3.49 9.37 6.71
CA TRP A 63 4.02 8.20 7.37
C TRP A 63 5.34 8.50 8.06
N ILE A 64 5.49 7.95 9.25
CA ILE A 64 6.77 7.89 9.94
C ILE A 64 7.13 6.43 10.11
N GLU A 65 8.28 6.05 9.60
CA GLU A 65 8.73 4.67 9.57
C GLU A 65 10.16 4.57 10.07
N THR A 66 10.43 3.56 10.89
CA THR A 66 11.79 3.23 11.32
C THR A 66 12.20 1.90 10.72
N ARG A 67 13.43 1.82 10.23
CA ARG A 67 14.03 0.62 9.63
C ARG A 67 15.35 0.28 10.29
N ASP A 68 15.66 -1.00 10.24
CA ASP A 68 16.95 -1.49 10.70
C ASP A 68 18.02 -1.22 9.65
N GLY A 69 19.20 -0.90 10.09
CA GLY A 69 20.33 -0.73 9.21
C GLY A 69 20.87 -2.07 8.73
N VAL A 70 21.13 -2.15 7.43
CA VAL A 70 21.63 -3.38 6.80
C VAL A 70 23.15 -3.58 6.93
N GLY A 71 23.85 -2.51 7.32
CA GLY A 71 25.33 -2.51 7.38
C GLY A 71 25.95 -2.50 5.99
N ASN A 72 26.60 -1.41 5.61
CA ASN A 72 27.41 -1.31 4.42
C ASN A 72 28.89 -1.16 4.80
N ALA A 73 29.48 -2.20 5.34
CA ALA A 73 30.79 -2.19 5.95
C ALA A 73 31.95 -1.94 4.96
N LEU A 74 31.74 -1.99 3.66
CA LEU A 74 32.79 -1.97 2.63
C LEU A 74 32.73 -0.78 1.66
N GLY A 75 32.28 0.38 2.12
CA GLY A 75 32.32 1.59 1.30
C GLY A 75 30.93 2.11 0.88
N PRO A 76 30.88 3.16 0.06
CA PRO A 76 29.64 3.84 -0.32
C PRO A 76 28.81 2.99 -1.29
N CYS A 77 28.21 1.92 -0.78
CA CYS A 77 27.26 1.13 -1.53
C CYS A 77 25.87 1.76 -1.45
N ASP A 78 25.09 1.60 -2.51
CA ASP A 78 23.69 1.96 -2.51
C ASP A 78 22.92 1.04 -1.57
N VAL A 79 22.35 1.60 -0.52
CA VAL A 79 21.46 0.87 0.39
C VAL A 79 20.02 1.13 -0.03
N ARG A 80 19.24 0.07 -0.19
CA ARG A 80 17.87 0.13 -0.68
C ARG A 80 16.88 -0.31 0.39
N TYR A 81 15.85 0.51 0.60
CA TYR A 81 14.71 0.20 1.46
C TYR A 81 13.42 0.24 0.66
N GLN A 82 12.54 -0.72 0.89
CA GLN A 82 11.19 -0.64 0.39
C GLN A 82 10.32 0.09 1.39
N PHE A 83 9.50 1.02 0.92
CA PHE A 83 8.52 1.69 1.76
C PHE A 83 7.41 0.72 2.19
N ALA A 84 6.90 0.90 3.41
CA ALA A 84 5.76 0.12 3.88
C ALA A 84 4.46 0.55 3.19
N ALA A 85 4.34 1.84 2.88
CA ALA A 85 3.22 2.41 2.16
C ALA A 85 3.66 2.97 0.81
N PHE A 86 2.84 2.79 -0.21
CA PHE A 86 3.10 3.25 -1.58
C PHE A 86 1.77 3.54 -2.32
N PRO A 87 1.78 4.30 -3.43
CA PRO A 87 2.91 4.99 -4.01
C PRO A 87 3.38 6.16 -3.13
N VAL A 88 4.69 6.35 -3.00
CA VAL A 88 5.28 7.51 -2.33
C VAL A 88 5.27 8.69 -3.28
N THR A 89 4.71 9.79 -2.82
CA THR A 89 4.61 11.05 -3.60
C THR A 89 5.65 12.06 -3.17
N ALA A 90 6.02 12.08 -1.90
CA ALA A 90 7.02 12.99 -1.36
C ALA A 90 7.77 12.34 -0.20
N VAL A 91 9.04 12.69 -0.03
CA VAL A 91 9.86 12.32 1.12
C VAL A 91 10.25 13.58 1.85
N GLY A 92 9.83 13.69 3.11
CA GLY A 92 10.09 14.86 3.95
C GLY A 92 11.41 14.76 4.71
N LEU A 93 11.72 13.58 5.25
CA LEU A 93 12.94 13.36 6.03
C LEU A 93 13.48 11.95 5.82
N VAL A 94 14.78 11.88 5.61
CA VAL A 94 15.57 10.64 5.72
C VAL A 94 16.68 10.89 6.72
N ALA A 95 16.73 10.11 7.78
CA ALA A 95 17.80 10.23 8.78
C ALA A 95 18.38 8.84 9.10
N VAL A 96 19.69 8.79 9.28
CA VAL A 96 20.42 7.60 9.72
C VAL A 96 21.14 7.94 11.02
N ASP A 97 20.80 7.23 12.09
CA ASP A 97 21.34 7.44 13.43
C ASP A 97 21.25 8.92 13.91
N GLY A 98 20.16 9.60 13.53
CA GLY A 98 19.93 11.01 13.83
C GLY A 98 20.55 12.00 12.85
N VAL A 99 21.37 11.56 11.90
CA VAL A 99 21.95 12.40 10.87
C VAL A 99 21.02 12.47 9.66
N THR A 100 20.57 13.68 9.33
CA THR A 100 19.71 13.90 8.17
C THR A 100 20.50 13.75 6.87
N ILE A 101 19.95 12.97 5.94
CA ILE A 101 20.50 12.74 4.62
C ILE A 101 19.77 13.67 3.63
N PRO A 102 20.49 14.47 2.83
CA PRO A 102 19.87 15.34 1.83
C PRO A 102 19.39 14.54 0.60
N PRO A 103 18.37 15.03 -0.14
CA PRO A 103 18.02 14.46 -1.42
C PRO A 103 19.14 14.68 -2.44
N ILE A 104 19.39 13.72 -3.32
CA ILE A 104 20.25 13.90 -4.46
C ILE A 104 19.51 14.78 -5.47
N ALA A 105 20.13 15.88 -5.90
CA ALA A 105 19.57 16.70 -6.96
C ALA A 105 19.40 15.86 -8.23
N ALA A 106 18.23 15.95 -8.86
CA ALA A 106 17.99 15.27 -10.12
C ALA A 106 19.06 15.69 -11.13
N TYR A 107 19.65 14.71 -11.83
CA TYR A 107 20.54 15.02 -12.93
C TYR A 107 19.82 15.93 -13.93
N PRO A 108 20.44 17.01 -14.40
CA PRO A 108 19.84 17.78 -15.47
C PRO A 108 19.57 16.85 -16.66
N PRO A 109 18.45 17.01 -17.35
CA PRO A 109 18.14 16.16 -18.50
C PRO A 109 19.27 16.29 -19.54
N VAL A 110 19.77 15.14 -19.99
CA VAL A 110 20.81 15.12 -21.03
C VAL A 110 20.23 15.74 -22.30
N GLN A 111 20.73 16.92 -22.67
CA GLN A 111 20.35 17.54 -23.92
C GLN A 111 21.07 16.84 -25.08
N PRO A 112 20.39 16.44 -26.16
CA PRO A 112 21.03 15.86 -27.31
C PRO A 112 22.08 16.86 -27.91
N GLY A 113 23.32 16.42 -28.09
CA GLY A 113 24.39 17.19 -28.67
C GLY A 113 25.36 17.88 -27.70
N THR A 114 25.14 17.78 -26.41
CA THR A 114 26.11 18.26 -25.42
C THR A 114 26.91 17.07 -24.88
N LEU A 115 28.21 17.04 -25.17
CA LEU A 115 29.15 16.15 -24.51
C LEU A 115 29.25 16.61 -23.04
N VAL A 116 28.40 16.11 -22.19
CA VAL A 116 28.53 16.28 -20.75
C VAL A 116 29.69 15.38 -20.32
N VAL A 117 30.86 15.94 -20.16
CA VAL A 117 31.93 15.32 -19.40
C VAL A 117 31.40 15.29 -17.96
N SER A 118 30.60 14.30 -17.63
CA SER A 118 30.18 14.11 -16.27
C SER A 118 31.39 13.67 -15.46
N THR A 119 31.98 14.63 -14.77
CA THR A 119 32.72 14.30 -13.56
C THR A 119 31.69 13.57 -12.68
N PHE A 120 31.78 12.25 -12.62
CA PHE A 120 30.95 11.42 -11.74
C PHE A 120 31.34 11.72 -10.30
N ALA A 121 31.04 12.92 -9.83
CA ALA A 121 30.96 13.16 -8.42
C ALA A 121 29.79 12.29 -7.93
N ILE A 122 30.10 11.21 -7.24
CA ILE A 122 29.09 10.39 -6.55
C ILE A 122 28.44 11.34 -5.56
N GLN A 123 27.27 11.86 -5.93
CA GLN A 123 26.53 12.72 -5.02
C GLN A 123 26.00 11.82 -3.89
N ALA A 124 26.43 12.12 -2.68
CA ALA A 124 25.91 11.47 -1.48
C ALA A 124 24.52 12.04 -1.15
N GLY A 125 23.58 11.17 -0.84
CA GLY A 125 22.21 11.58 -0.54
C GLY A 125 21.24 10.43 -0.69
N TYR A 126 19.94 10.76 -0.79
CA TYR A 126 18.92 9.77 -1.09
C TYR A 126 18.21 10.07 -2.42
N LEU A 127 17.77 8.99 -3.04
CA LEU A 127 16.84 8.97 -4.17
C LEU A 127 15.64 8.14 -3.78
N PHE A 128 14.48 8.45 -4.34
CA PHE A 128 13.31 7.60 -4.13
C PHE A 128 12.53 7.38 -5.43
N THR A 129 11.88 6.24 -5.48
CA THR A 129 10.86 5.87 -6.46
C THR A 129 9.53 5.71 -5.71
N PRO A 130 8.40 5.56 -6.39
CA PRO A 130 7.13 5.34 -5.70
C PRO A 130 7.10 4.17 -4.70
N THR A 131 8.06 3.24 -4.79
CA THR A 131 8.09 2.03 -3.95
C THR A 131 9.39 1.85 -3.15
N GLN A 132 10.47 2.51 -3.53
CA GLN A 132 11.79 2.27 -2.94
C GLN A 132 12.54 3.56 -2.64
N LEU A 133 13.29 3.54 -1.55
CA LEU A 133 14.29 4.53 -1.20
C LEU A 133 15.69 3.95 -1.43
N VAL A 134 16.58 4.75 -2.00
CA VAL A 134 17.99 4.42 -2.18
C VAL A 134 18.83 5.45 -1.45
N ILE A 135 19.65 5.04 -0.50
CA ILE A 135 20.62 5.86 0.20
C ILE A 135 21.98 5.59 -0.42
N ARG A 136 22.65 6.65 -0.86
CA ARG A 136 23.95 6.59 -1.54
C ARG A 136 25.00 7.43 -0.80
N GLY A 137 26.21 6.90 -0.68
CA GLY A 137 27.34 7.64 -0.14
C GLY A 137 27.34 7.83 1.37
N TYR A 138 26.39 7.21 2.09
CA TYR A 138 26.31 7.23 3.53
C TYR A 138 26.52 5.82 4.10
N THR A 139 27.17 5.75 5.25
CA THR A 139 27.28 4.51 6.00
C THR A 139 26.02 4.29 6.81
N VAL A 140 25.37 3.15 6.61
CA VAL A 140 24.22 2.73 7.40
C VAL A 140 24.67 1.62 8.34
N PRO A 141 24.78 1.87 9.65
CA PRO A 141 25.28 0.87 10.60
C PRO A 141 24.29 -0.29 10.73
N ARG A 142 24.80 -1.47 11.02
CA ARG A 142 23.94 -2.65 11.32
C ARG A 142 23.38 -2.54 12.73
N LYS A 143 22.31 -1.76 12.87
CA LYS A 143 21.67 -1.44 14.14
C LYS A 143 20.15 -1.40 13.97
N ALA A 144 19.42 -1.89 14.93
CA ALA A 144 17.96 -1.84 14.92
C ALA A 144 17.46 -0.39 14.99
N GLY A 145 16.46 -0.05 14.15
CA GLY A 145 15.76 1.23 14.19
C GLY A 145 16.62 2.46 13.89
N CYS A 146 17.80 2.30 13.25
CA CYS A 146 18.70 3.43 13.01
C CYS A 146 18.31 4.30 11.82
N VAL A 147 17.42 3.85 10.93
CA VAL A 147 16.95 4.62 9.78
C VAL A 147 15.55 5.13 10.06
N THR A 148 15.36 6.43 10.02
CA THR A 148 14.06 7.09 10.18
C THR A 148 13.64 7.73 8.87
N LEU A 149 12.43 7.43 8.43
CA LEU A 149 11.84 7.91 7.19
C LEU A 149 10.55 8.65 7.50
N GLN A 150 10.39 9.86 6.97
CA GLN A 150 9.12 10.57 6.95
C GLN A 150 8.75 10.83 5.50
N TYR A 151 7.59 10.37 5.09
CA TYR A 151 7.17 10.47 3.70
C TYR A 151 5.66 10.51 3.57
N THR A 152 5.17 11.06 2.49
CA THR A 152 3.76 11.06 2.11
C THR A 152 3.53 9.95 1.10
N ALA A 153 2.58 9.05 1.37
CA ALA A 153 2.25 7.95 0.47
C ALA A 153 0.74 7.75 0.37
N GLY A 154 0.32 7.23 -0.77
CA GLY A 154 -1.07 7.00 -1.13
C GLY A 154 -1.48 7.79 -2.37
N TYR A 155 -2.73 7.65 -2.76
CA TYR A 155 -3.29 8.35 -3.90
C TYR A 155 -3.91 9.67 -3.45
N SER A 156 -3.54 10.78 -4.10
CA SER A 156 -4.17 12.09 -3.89
C SER A 156 -5.61 12.11 -4.42
N VAL A 157 -5.85 11.36 -5.49
CA VAL A 157 -7.20 11.12 -6.04
C VAL A 157 -7.42 9.62 -6.01
N ILE A 158 -8.51 9.19 -5.38
CA ILE A 158 -8.85 7.77 -5.30
C ILE A 158 -9.06 7.22 -6.72
N PRO A 159 -8.42 6.09 -7.10
CA PRO A 159 -8.66 5.45 -8.39
C PRO A 159 -10.14 5.11 -8.59
N ALA A 160 -10.64 5.36 -9.79
CA ALA A 160 -12.06 5.18 -10.14
C ALA A 160 -12.54 3.74 -9.88
N ASP A 161 -11.67 2.74 -10.10
CA ASP A 161 -11.98 1.33 -9.86
C ASP A 161 -12.27 1.05 -8.37
N LEU A 162 -11.49 1.67 -7.47
CA LEU A 162 -11.68 1.52 -6.03
C LEU A 162 -12.92 2.27 -5.53
N ALA A 163 -13.17 3.47 -6.09
CA ALA A 163 -14.37 4.23 -5.79
C ALA A 163 -15.62 3.46 -6.25
N GLN A 164 -15.60 2.91 -7.46
CA GLN A 164 -16.70 2.11 -8.00
C GLN A 164 -16.94 0.83 -7.18
N ALA A 165 -15.88 0.11 -6.83
CA ALA A 165 -15.97 -1.08 -5.98
C ALA A 165 -16.61 -0.77 -4.61
N CYS A 166 -16.27 0.38 -4.02
CA CYS A 166 -16.86 0.85 -2.77
C CYS A 166 -18.34 1.18 -2.95
N ILE A 167 -18.73 1.89 -4.02
CA ILE A 167 -20.13 2.21 -4.34
C ILE A 167 -20.96 0.93 -4.46
N GLU A 168 -20.47 -0.05 -5.22
CA GLU A 168 -21.17 -1.32 -5.42
C GLU A 168 -21.32 -2.11 -4.11
N LEU A 169 -20.28 -2.13 -3.28
CA LEU A 169 -20.33 -2.79 -1.97
C LEU A 169 -21.33 -2.12 -1.04
N VAL A 170 -21.37 -0.78 -1.01
CA VAL A 170 -22.35 -0.02 -0.23
C VAL A 170 -23.75 -0.29 -0.73
N ALA A 171 -23.95 -0.26 -2.07
CA ALA A 171 -25.26 -0.53 -2.69
C ALA A 171 -25.75 -1.96 -2.37
N LEU A 172 -24.86 -2.94 -2.40
CA LEU A 172 -25.18 -4.32 -2.03
C LEU A 172 -25.64 -4.39 -0.57
N ARG A 173 -24.85 -3.89 0.38
CA ARG A 173 -25.19 -3.88 1.80
C ARG A 173 -26.46 -3.10 2.12
N TYR A 174 -26.67 -1.97 1.44
CA TYR A 174 -27.88 -1.17 1.59
C TYR A 174 -29.13 -1.94 1.14
N ARG A 175 -29.06 -2.62 -0.02
CA ARG A 175 -30.20 -3.40 -0.55
C ARG A 175 -30.47 -4.65 0.27
N GLU A 176 -29.43 -5.27 0.82
CA GLU A 176 -29.55 -6.52 1.58
C GLU A 176 -29.86 -6.32 3.06
N ARG A 177 -29.93 -5.06 3.55
CA ARG A 177 -30.16 -4.77 4.97
C ARG A 177 -31.42 -5.40 5.56
N SER A 178 -32.46 -5.60 4.73
CA SER A 178 -33.71 -6.22 5.14
C SER A 178 -33.70 -7.76 5.10
N ARG A 179 -32.61 -8.35 4.56
CA ARG A 179 -32.48 -9.79 4.31
C ARG A 179 -31.26 -10.40 4.98
N ILE A 180 -30.69 -9.73 5.97
CA ILE A 180 -29.50 -10.19 6.68
C ILE A 180 -29.78 -11.56 7.31
N GLY A 181 -29.01 -12.59 6.90
CA GLY A 181 -29.14 -13.96 7.39
C GLY A 181 -30.13 -14.84 6.60
N GLU A 182 -30.86 -14.32 5.63
CA GLU A 182 -31.68 -15.12 4.74
C GLU A 182 -30.84 -15.82 3.67
N VAL A 183 -30.88 -17.16 3.62
CA VAL A 183 -30.18 -17.95 2.58
C VAL A 183 -31.08 -18.17 1.37
N ALA A 184 -32.34 -18.40 1.63
CA ALA A 184 -33.37 -18.65 0.61
C ALA A 184 -34.75 -18.20 1.10
N ARG A 185 -35.57 -17.77 0.15
CA ARG A 185 -36.96 -17.40 0.42
C ARG A 185 -37.86 -18.07 -0.58
N ALA A 186 -38.87 -18.76 -0.08
CA ALA A 186 -39.94 -19.31 -0.92
C ALA A 186 -40.88 -18.19 -1.36
N ILE A 187 -41.08 -18.04 -2.64
CA ILE A 187 -42.08 -17.18 -3.24
C ILE A 187 -43.26 -18.08 -3.61
N GLY A 188 -44.48 -17.68 -3.24
CA GLY A 188 -45.71 -18.49 -3.47
C GLY A 188 -45.73 -19.07 -4.88
N GLY A 189 -46.05 -20.38 -5.01
CA GLY A 189 -46.09 -21.11 -6.28
C GLY A 189 -44.99 -22.17 -6.43
N GLY A 190 -44.23 -22.48 -5.37
CA GLY A 190 -43.18 -23.53 -5.41
C GLY A 190 -41.82 -23.03 -5.89
N GLU A 191 -41.69 -21.74 -6.15
CA GLU A 191 -40.42 -21.13 -6.57
C GLU A 191 -39.60 -20.67 -5.37
N THR A 192 -38.31 -21.04 -5.34
CA THR A 192 -37.39 -20.67 -4.27
C THR A 192 -36.29 -19.82 -4.84
N VAL A 193 -36.12 -18.62 -4.28
CA VAL A 193 -35.00 -17.72 -4.61
C VAL A 193 -33.89 -17.91 -3.59
N SER A 194 -32.70 -18.28 -4.04
CA SER A 194 -31.50 -18.40 -3.20
C SER A 194 -30.67 -17.11 -3.28
N TYR A 195 -30.14 -16.68 -2.15
CA TYR A 195 -29.33 -15.48 -2.03
C TYR A 195 -27.86 -15.83 -1.79
N SER A 196 -26.95 -15.07 -2.44
CA SER A 196 -25.52 -15.22 -2.17
C SER A 196 -25.18 -14.61 -0.81
N GLN A 197 -24.49 -15.37 0.04
CA GLN A 197 -23.99 -14.89 1.35
C GLN A 197 -22.55 -14.37 1.27
N LYS A 198 -22.05 -14.07 0.07
CA LYS A 198 -20.69 -13.55 -0.07
C LYS A 198 -20.64 -12.10 0.41
N ASP A 199 -19.69 -11.81 1.29
CA ASP A 199 -19.44 -10.43 1.76
C ASP A 199 -19.09 -9.45 0.63
N MET A 200 -18.52 -9.97 -0.45
CA MET A 200 -18.09 -9.20 -1.62
C MET A 200 -18.32 -10.04 -2.88
N SER A 201 -18.92 -9.44 -3.91
CA SER A 201 -19.10 -10.09 -5.21
C SER A 201 -17.76 -10.36 -5.89
N ASP A 202 -17.73 -11.36 -6.77
CA ASP A 202 -16.52 -11.69 -7.50
C ASP A 202 -16.11 -10.58 -8.49
N ALA A 203 -17.09 -9.81 -8.99
CA ALA A 203 -16.82 -8.63 -9.80
C ALA A 203 -16.06 -7.54 -9.02
N ILE A 204 -16.49 -7.22 -7.81
CA ILE A 204 -15.80 -6.26 -6.93
C ILE A 204 -14.38 -6.75 -6.62
N LYS A 205 -14.20 -8.05 -6.32
CA LYS A 205 -12.87 -8.61 -6.06
C LYS A 205 -11.93 -8.44 -7.26
N THR A 206 -12.44 -8.65 -8.46
CA THR A 206 -11.65 -8.51 -9.70
C THR A 206 -11.18 -7.07 -9.88
N LEU A 207 -12.05 -6.07 -9.63
CA LEU A 207 -11.71 -4.66 -9.74
C LEU A 207 -10.58 -4.26 -8.77
N ILE A 208 -10.63 -4.74 -7.53
CA ILE A 208 -9.71 -4.28 -6.48
C ILE A 208 -8.46 -5.15 -6.34
N GLN A 209 -8.44 -6.37 -6.91
CA GLN A 209 -7.36 -7.33 -6.72
C GLN A 209 -5.99 -6.79 -7.14
N GLN A 210 -5.92 -5.96 -8.18
CA GLN A 210 -4.68 -5.35 -8.66
C GLN A 210 -4.00 -4.42 -7.65
N TYR A 211 -4.77 -3.90 -6.66
CA TYR A 211 -4.26 -3.02 -5.60
C TYR A 211 -3.82 -3.75 -4.35
N ARG A 212 -4.03 -5.07 -4.29
CA ARG A 212 -3.75 -5.87 -3.10
C ARG A 212 -2.24 -6.00 -2.86
N VAL A 213 -1.82 -5.68 -1.66
CA VAL A 213 -0.47 -5.96 -1.19
C VAL A 213 -0.44 -7.37 -0.64
N VAL A 214 0.23 -8.25 -1.37
CA VAL A 214 0.62 -9.55 -0.82
C VAL A 214 1.89 -9.28 -0.03
N ALA A 215 1.83 -9.40 1.30
CA ALA A 215 3.04 -9.36 2.12
C ALA A 215 4.01 -10.39 1.53
N PRO A 216 5.27 -10.01 1.22
CA PRO A 216 6.23 -11.01 0.82
C PRO A 216 6.26 -12.03 1.96
N ILE A 217 5.89 -13.26 1.66
CA ILE A 217 6.20 -14.36 2.56
C ILE A 217 7.71 -14.24 2.71
N ALA A 218 8.16 -13.89 3.91
CA ALA A 218 9.57 -13.96 4.24
C ALA A 218 9.95 -15.45 4.17
N GLY A 219 10.00 -15.94 2.95
CA GLY A 219 10.64 -17.18 2.60
C GLY A 219 12.09 -16.94 2.94
N PHE A 220 12.47 -17.40 4.11
CA PHE A 220 13.86 -17.61 4.48
C PHE A 220 14.44 -18.64 3.52
N LEU A 221 14.69 -18.27 2.31
CA LEU A 221 15.80 -18.81 1.57
C LEU A 221 17.07 -18.18 2.16
N ARG A 222 17.33 -18.52 3.41
CA ARG A 222 18.68 -18.58 3.90
C ARG A 222 19.28 -19.75 3.11
N LEU A 223 19.83 -19.45 1.95
CA LEU A 223 20.85 -20.30 1.38
C LEU A 223 21.91 -20.42 2.47
N ALA A 224 21.89 -21.54 3.18
CA ALA A 224 23.00 -21.92 4.03
C ALA A 224 24.24 -21.81 3.14
N PRO A 225 25.32 -21.16 3.61
CA PRO A 225 26.55 -21.18 2.87
C PRO A 225 26.88 -22.66 2.65
N THR A 226 26.99 -23.06 1.40
CA THR A 226 27.53 -24.34 1.01
C THR A 226 28.91 -24.41 1.68
N GLN A 227 29.03 -25.19 2.75
CA GLN A 227 30.34 -25.61 3.22
C GLN A 227 30.98 -26.36 2.07
N SER A 228 31.94 -25.73 1.41
CA SER A 228 32.87 -26.44 0.58
C SER A 228 33.64 -27.38 1.52
N ASP A 229 33.30 -28.67 1.48
CA ASP A 229 34.09 -29.73 2.03
C ASP A 229 35.48 -29.68 1.38
N THR A 230 36.37 -28.95 2.01
CA THR A 230 37.80 -29.15 1.80
C THR A 230 38.15 -30.43 2.56
N ALA A 231 37.89 -31.58 1.91
CA ALA A 231 38.49 -32.84 2.32
C ALA A 231 40.01 -32.72 2.17
N THR A 232 40.65 -32.47 3.28
CA THR A 232 42.11 -32.58 3.41
C THR A 232 42.47 -34.05 3.24
N LEU A 233 42.93 -34.41 2.04
CA LEU A 233 43.68 -35.63 1.84
C LEU A 233 45.02 -35.48 2.56
N ALA A 234 45.11 -35.93 3.80
CA ALA A 234 46.37 -36.23 4.43
C ALA A 234 46.86 -37.57 3.88
N GLY A 235 47.79 -37.47 2.94
CA GLY A 235 48.46 -38.61 2.38
C GLY A 235 49.32 -39.33 3.43
N ALA A 236 49.21 -40.61 3.42
CA ALA A 236 50.14 -41.55 4.08
C ALA A 236 51.51 -41.54 3.39
N VAL A 237 52.55 -41.50 4.14
CA VAL A 237 53.73 -42.37 4.10
C VAL A 237 54.33 -42.42 5.48
#